data_4f5fc4b7124b006c1cf32b74f463faed
#
_entry.id   4f5fc4b7124b006c1cf32b74f463faed
#
_cell.length_a   1.000
_cell.length_b   1.000
_cell.length_c   1.000
_cell.angle_alpha   90.00
_cell.angle_beta   90.00
_cell.angle_gamma   90.00
#
_symmetry.space_group_name_H-M   'P 1'
#
loop_
_entity.id
_entity.type
_entity.pdbx_description
1 polymer ?
#
loop_
_entity_poly.entity_id
_entity_poly.type
_entity_poly.pdbx_seq_one_letter_code
_entity_poly.pdbx_strand_id
1 'polypeptide(L)'
;FEQLLSVPKKGQKVIVNRNCHRSILTGLIISGAEPIWVCPNRIEDWSVWGNIDGGKIEELLKQNPDTSMVWITNPTYEGVVSDIKSISNVCKKYGVPLLVDEAHGCLWNFNKHLPETALKLGADAVVHSLHKTGGSMSQSSMLHIAKDSCLDVSAVEKALKLLHTTSPSLMLLASLD
;
A
#
# COMPACT_ATOMS: atom_id res chain seq x y z
N PHE A 1 4.63 6.61 -2.55
CA PHE A 1 5.01 5.27 -2.06
C PHE A 1 6.18 5.35 -1.08
N GLU A 2 7.32 5.86 -1.50
CA GLU A 2 8.51 6.07 -0.66
C GLU A 2 8.19 6.85 0.63
N GLN A 3 7.23 7.73 0.54
CA GLN A 3 6.82 8.66 1.60
C GLN A 3 6.14 7.95 2.78
N LEU A 4 5.33 6.93 2.54
CA LEU A 4 4.70 6.18 3.61
C LEU A 4 5.67 5.22 4.32
N LEU A 5 6.65 4.68 3.59
CA LEU A 5 7.68 3.83 4.17
C LEU A 5 8.76 4.61 4.94
N SER A 6 8.79 5.95 4.83
CA SER A 6 9.62 6.76 5.73
C SER A 6 9.00 6.96 7.13
N VAL A 7 7.77 6.49 7.35
CA VAL A 7 7.11 6.49 8.69
C VAL A 7 7.74 5.48 9.65
N PRO A 8 8.11 4.23 9.23
CA PRO A 8 8.87 3.34 10.11
C PRO A 8 10.24 3.91 10.43
N LYS A 9 10.63 3.79 11.68
CA LYS A 9 11.98 4.12 12.10
C LYS A 9 13.00 3.06 11.63
N LYS A 10 14.26 3.46 11.52
CA LYS A 10 15.35 2.55 11.19
C LYS A 10 15.32 1.29 12.08
N GLY A 11 15.39 0.12 11.46
CA GLY A 11 15.38 -1.18 12.14
C GLY A 11 13.98 -1.68 12.51
N GLN A 12 12.90 -0.93 12.25
CA GLN A 12 11.55 -1.45 12.42
C GLN A 12 11.20 -2.43 11.30
N LYS A 13 10.55 -3.53 11.67
CA LYS A 13 10.13 -4.57 10.71
C LYS A 13 8.84 -4.18 9.99
N VAL A 14 8.80 -4.45 8.69
CA VAL A 14 7.65 -4.22 7.82
C VAL A 14 7.36 -5.47 7.01
N ILE A 15 6.14 -6.02 7.10
CA ILE A 15 5.72 -7.11 6.21
C ILE A 15 5.38 -6.52 4.84
N VAL A 16 6.03 -7.05 3.78
CA VAL A 16 5.88 -6.55 2.40
C VAL A 16 5.76 -7.72 1.44
N ASN A 17 4.83 -7.64 0.48
CA ASN A 17 4.74 -8.66 -0.57
C ASN A 17 5.95 -8.62 -1.51
N ARG A 18 6.44 -9.81 -1.89
CA ARG A 18 7.67 -9.97 -2.67
C ARG A 18 7.58 -9.38 -4.09
N ASN A 19 6.37 -9.31 -4.65
CA ASN A 19 6.08 -8.71 -5.96
C ASN A 19 5.66 -7.23 -5.86
N CYS A 20 6.10 -6.51 -4.83
CA CYS A 20 5.81 -5.09 -4.66
C CYS A 20 6.48 -4.22 -5.75
N HIS A 21 5.95 -3.01 -5.94
CA HIS A 21 6.57 -2.04 -6.84
C HIS A 21 7.94 -1.58 -6.34
N ARG A 22 8.86 -1.28 -7.26
CA ARG A 22 10.24 -0.84 -6.95
C ARG A 22 10.32 0.36 -5.99
N SER A 23 9.33 1.26 -6.00
CA SER A 23 9.28 2.41 -5.08
C SER A 23 9.17 1.99 -3.61
N ILE A 24 8.56 0.84 -3.33
CA ILE A 24 8.52 0.28 -1.98
C ILE A 24 9.93 -0.14 -1.54
N LEU A 25 10.71 -0.76 -2.44
CA LEU A 25 12.10 -1.09 -2.16
C LEU A 25 12.93 0.15 -1.86
N THR A 26 12.75 1.21 -2.64
CA THR A 26 13.41 2.50 -2.41
C THR A 26 13.01 3.09 -1.05
N GLY A 27 11.73 3.04 -0.71
CA GLY A 27 11.23 3.49 0.59
C GLY A 27 11.83 2.71 1.78
N LEU A 28 11.97 1.39 1.65
CA LEU A 28 12.65 0.55 2.66
C LEU A 28 14.12 0.96 2.84
N ILE A 29 14.83 1.24 1.74
CA ILE A 29 16.23 1.69 1.77
C ILE A 29 16.33 3.06 2.46
N ILE A 30 15.47 4.02 2.09
CA ILE A 30 15.48 5.39 2.65
C ILE A 30 15.15 5.37 4.14
N SER A 31 14.14 4.60 4.55
CA SER A 31 13.73 4.51 5.96
C SER A 31 14.68 3.70 6.82
N GLY A 32 15.44 2.77 6.22
CA GLY A 32 16.22 1.76 6.93
C GLY A 32 15.34 0.73 7.64
N ALA A 33 14.11 0.55 7.22
CA ALA A 33 13.22 -0.48 7.72
C ALA A 33 13.63 -1.88 7.23
N GLU A 34 13.36 -2.89 8.03
CA GLU A 34 13.70 -4.28 7.74
C GLU A 34 12.50 -5.02 7.14
N PRO A 35 12.57 -5.47 5.87
CA PRO A 35 11.46 -6.15 5.25
C PRO A 35 11.33 -7.60 5.71
N ILE A 36 10.13 -7.99 6.09
CA ILE A 36 9.69 -9.38 6.20
C ILE A 36 8.91 -9.70 4.93
N TRP A 37 9.46 -10.57 4.10
CA TRP A 37 8.87 -10.86 2.80
C TRP A 37 7.75 -11.88 2.88
N VAL A 38 6.55 -11.51 2.39
CA VAL A 38 5.48 -12.47 2.12
C VAL A 38 5.43 -12.79 0.63
N CYS A 39 5.53 -14.07 0.30
CA CYS A 39 5.40 -14.54 -1.07
C CYS A 39 3.92 -14.77 -1.40
N PRO A 40 3.38 -14.12 -2.46
CA PRO A 40 2.06 -14.44 -2.96
C PRO A 40 1.96 -15.90 -3.41
N ASN A 41 0.74 -16.40 -3.53
CA ASN A 41 0.50 -17.64 -4.22
C ASN A 41 0.95 -17.55 -5.67
N ARG A 42 1.19 -18.67 -6.33
CA ARG A 42 1.49 -18.69 -7.76
C ARG A 42 0.29 -19.26 -8.52
N ILE A 43 -0.04 -18.65 -9.63
CA ILE A 43 -1.01 -19.17 -10.60
C ILE A 43 -0.20 -19.84 -11.70
N GLU A 44 -0.03 -21.16 -11.58
CA GLU A 44 0.92 -21.92 -12.41
C GLU A 44 0.56 -21.87 -13.91
N ASP A 45 -0.72 -22.01 -14.25
CA ASP A 45 -1.21 -22.01 -15.63
C ASP A 45 -0.82 -20.73 -16.40
N TRP A 46 -0.67 -19.63 -15.69
CA TRP A 46 -0.37 -18.33 -16.29
C TRP A 46 1.03 -17.84 -15.92
N SER A 47 1.74 -18.55 -15.08
CA SER A 47 3.06 -18.20 -14.55
C SER A 47 3.13 -16.81 -13.91
N VAL A 48 2.05 -16.35 -13.28
CA VAL A 48 1.94 -15.04 -12.61
C VAL A 48 1.83 -15.18 -11.10
N TRP A 49 2.11 -14.08 -10.40
CA TRP A 49 1.86 -14.00 -8.97
C TRP A 49 0.37 -13.88 -8.69
N GLY A 50 -0.11 -14.67 -7.74
CA GLY A 50 -1.48 -14.68 -7.29
C GLY A 50 -1.73 -13.77 -6.10
N ASN A 51 -2.73 -14.12 -5.32
CA ASN A 51 -3.16 -13.39 -4.14
C ASN A 51 -2.32 -13.70 -2.89
N ILE A 52 -2.48 -12.84 -1.90
CA ILE A 52 -2.07 -13.07 -0.51
C ILE A 52 -3.35 -13.24 0.32
N ASP A 53 -3.34 -14.18 1.24
CA ASP A 53 -4.42 -14.40 2.19
C ASP A 53 -4.04 -13.93 3.61
N GLY A 54 -5.06 -13.70 4.45
CA GLY A 54 -4.88 -13.25 5.82
C GLY A 54 -4.13 -14.26 6.71
N GLY A 55 -4.23 -15.55 6.41
CA GLY A 55 -3.54 -16.60 7.18
C GLY A 55 -2.02 -16.47 7.09
N LYS A 56 -1.48 -16.20 5.89
CA LYS A 56 -0.04 -15.95 5.72
C LYS A 56 0.42 -14.72 6.51
N ILE A 57 -0.37 -13.64 6.49
CA ILE A 57 -0.05 -12.42 7.25
C ILE A 57 -0.11 -12.71 8.75
N GLU A 58 -1.12 -13.45 9.22
CA GLU A 58 -1.23 -13.81 10.64
C GLU A 58 -0.05 -14.64 11.13
N GLU A 59 0.40 -15.60 10.33
CA GLU A 59 1.57 -16.42 10.65
C GLU A 59 2.83 -15.55 10.81
N LEU A 60 3.08 -14.63 9.87
CA LEU A 60 4.24 -13.73 9.92
C LEU A 60 4.17 -12.78 11.11
N LEU A 61 2.99 -12.25 11.45
CA LEU A 61 2.81 -11.40 12.64
C LEU A 61 3.03 -12.16 13.94
N LYS A 62 2.62 -13.44 14.03
CA LYS A 62 2.93 -14.30 15.19
C LYS A 62 4.43 -14.53 15.36
N GLN A 63 5.14 -14.74 14.27
CA GLN A 63 6.59 -14.96 14.28
C GLN A 63 7.38 -13.68 14.53
N ASN A 64 6.80 -12.51 14.24
CA ASN A 64 7.44 -11.20 14.32
C ASN A 64 6.52 -10.20 15.04
N PRO A 65 6.37 -10.32 16.37
CA PRO A 65 5.43 -9.48 17.14
C PRO A 65 5.85 -8.00 17.21
N ASP A 66 7.07 -7.67 16.80
CA ASP A 66 7.64 -6.32 16.69
C ASP A 66 7.42 -5.68 15.32
N THR A 67 6.58 -6.28 14.46
CA THR A 67 6.21 -5.72 13.15
C THR A 67 5.48 -4.38 13.33
N SER A 68 5.95 -3.35 12.64
CA SER A 68 5.40 -1.99 12.74
C SER A 68 4.31 -1.69 11.74
N MET A 69 4.27 -2.40 10.60
CA MET A 69 3.22 -2.25 9.58
C MET A 69 3.21 -3.43 8.60
N VAL A 70 2.09 -3.56 7.90
CA VAL A 70 1.91 -4.47 6.78
C VAL A 70 1.66 -3.63 5.51
N TRP A 71 2.39 -3.91 4.45
CA TRP A 71 2.24 -3.25 3.15
C TRP A 71 1.95 -4.27 2.06
N ILE A 72 0.80 -4.13 1.38
CA ILE A 72 0.35 -5.06 0.34
C ILE A 72 0.08 -4.29 -0.96
N THR A 73 0.56 -4.81 -2.09
CA THR A 73 0.18 -4.33 -3.42
C THR A 73 -1.09 -5.07 -3.87
N ASN A 74 -2.16 -4.34 -4.12
CA ASN A 74 -3.47 -4.86 -4.50
C ASN A 74 -4.26 -3.85 -5.36
N PRO A 75 -4.58 -4.18 -6.63
CA PRO A 75 -4.28 -5.45 -7.29
C PRO A 75 -2.79 -5.60 -7.64
N THR A 76 -2.38 -6.81 -8.01
CA THR A 76 -1.07 -7.02 -8.63
C THR A 76 -1.02 -6.34 -10.00
N TYR A 77 0.16 -6.28 -10.63
CA TYR A 77 0.32 -5.73 -11.98
C TYR A 77 -0.54 -6.48 -13.00
N GLU A 78 -0.72 -7.78 -12.81
CA GLU A 78 -1.54 -8.66 -13.66
C GLU A 78 -3.04 -8.57 -13.36
N GLY A 79 -3.45 -7.79 -12.35
CA GLY A 79 -4.85 -7.59 -11.98
C GLY A 79 -5.39 -8.59 -10.95
N VAL A 80 -4.53 -9.37 -10.30
CA VAL A 80 -4.98 -10.32 -9.27
C VAL A 80 -5.25 -9.59 -7.96
N VAL A 81 -6.42 -9.85 -7.36
CA VAL A 81 -6.90 -9.22 -6.13
C VAL A 81 -6.69 -10.16 -4.94
N SER A 82 -6.17 -9.63 -3.85
CA SER A 82 -6.02 -10.32 -2.56
C SER A 82 -7.25 -10.12 -1.67
N ASP A 83 -7.47 -10.99 -0.68
CA ASP A 83 -8.52 -10.81 0.33
C ASP A 83 -8.11 -9.75 1.36
N ILE A 84 -8.21 -8.48 0.94
CA ILE A 84 -7.86 -7.33 1.78
C ILE A 84 -8.71 -7.28 3.07
N LYS A 85 -9.96 -7.74 3.02
CA LYS A 85 -10.81 -7.77 4.22
C LYS A 85 -10.26 -8.70 5.29
N SER A 86 -9.85 -9.90 4.90
CA SER A 86 -9.22 -10.87 5.80
C SER A 86 -7.90 -10.32 6.36
N ILE A 87 -7.05 -9.77 5.49
CA ILE A 87 -5.77 -9.16 5.88
C ILE A 87 -6.00 -8.01 6.87
N SER A 88 -6.95 -7.10 6.60
CA SER A 88 -7.30 -5.99 7.48
C SER A 88 -7.77 -6.47 8.87
N ASN A 89 -8.60 -7.50 8.92
CA ASN A 89 -9.06 -8.07 10.19
C ASN A 89 -7.89 -8.63 11.02
N VAL A 90 -6.94 -9.28 10.36
CA VAL A 90 -5.72 -9.78 11.00
C VAL A 90 -4.88 -8.60 11.50
N CYS A 91 -4.61 -7.59 10.68
CA CYS A 91 -3.83 -6.42 11.06
C CYS A 91 -4.44 -5.72 12.29
N LYS A 92 -5.76 -5.51 12.30
CA LYS A 92 -6.50 -4.93 13.44
C LYS A 92 -6.37 -5.77 14.70
N LYS A 93 -6.46 -7.10 14.60
CA LYS A 93 -6.29 -8.03 15.74
C LYS A 93 -4.91 -7.87 16.40
N TYR A 94 -3.88 -7.60 15.62
CA TYR A 94 -2.50 -7.43 16.11
C TYR A 94 -2.12 -5.96 16.38
N GLY A 95 -3.02 -5.00 16.12
CA GLY A 95 -2.75 -3.57 16.32
C GLY A 95 -1.71 -3.01 15.36
N VAL A 96 -1.59 -3.58 14.16
CA VAL A 96 -0.60 -3.22 13.14
C VAL A 96 -1.31 -2.55 11.97
N PRO A 97 -0.89 -1.35 11.50
CA PRO A 97 -1.51 -0.67 10.37
C PRO A 97 -1.33 -1.45 9.06
N LEU A 98 -2.39 -1.46 8.25
CA LEU A 98 -2.40 -2.01 6.89
C LEU A 98 -2.34 -0.88 5.86
N LEU A 99 -1.28 -0.87 5.05
CA LEU A 99 -1.11 0.02 3.91
C LEU A 99 -1.27 -0.76 2.62
N VAL A 100 -2.00 -0.17 1.66
CA VAL A 100 -2.25 -0.84 0.38
C VAL A 100 -1.80 0.04 -0.79
N ASP A 101 -0.91 -0.53 -1.59
CA ASP A 101 -0.61 -0.01 -2.92
C ASP A 101 -1.74 -0.42 -3.88
N GLU A 102 -2.71 0.46 -4.05
CA GLU A 102 -3.86 0.28 -4.95
C GLU A 102 -3.67 1.14 -6.21
N ALA A 103 -2.45 1.20 -6.71
CA ALA A 103 -2.07 2.05 -7.84
C ALA A 103 -2.95 1.85 -9.10
N HIS A 104 -3.50 0.66 -9.28
CA HIS A 104 -4.38 0.30 -10.41
C HIS A 104 -5.87 0.28 -10.05
N GLY A 105 -6.25 0.60 -8.80
CA GLY A 105 -7.62 0.48 -8.28
C GLY A 105 -8.39 1.80 -8.13
N CYS A 106 -7.89 2.94 -8.62
CA CYS A 106 -8.50 4.25 -8.33
C CYS A 106 -9.96 4.38 -8.79
N LEU A 107 -10.39 3.62 -9.79
CA LEU A 107 -11.77 3.63 -10.29
C LEU A 107 -12.71 2.66 -9.57
N TRP A 108 -12.23 1.82 -8.66
CA TRP A 108 -13.05 0.78 -8.02
C TRP A 108 -14.23 1.35 -7.23
N ASN A 109 -14.08 2.55 -6.69
CA ASN A 109 -15.16 3.21 -5.93
C ASN A 109 -16.33 3.68 -6.80
N PHE A 110 -16.15 3.76 -8.11
CA PHE A 110 -17.11 4.37 -9.03
C PHE A 110 -17.93 3.37 -9.83
N ASN A 111 -17.64 2.06 -9.69
CA ASN A 111 -18.37 1.03 -10.41
C ASN A 111 -18.57 -0.22 -9.53
N LYS A 112 -19.86 -0.59 -9.31
CA LYS A 112 -20.26 -1.76 -8.50
C LYS A 112 -19.80 -3.13 -9.04
N HIS A 113 -19.37 -3.20 -10.30
CA HIS A 113 -18.85 -4.42 -10.91
C HIS A 113 -17.34 -4.59 -10.72
N LEU A 114 -16.66 -3.58 -10.16
CA LEU A 114 -15.25 -3.64 -9.77
C LEU A 114 -15.13 -4.07 -8.30
N PRO A 115 -13.94 -4.55 -7.89
CA PRO A 115 -13.69 -4.86 -6.48
C PRO A 115 -13.92 -3.65 -5.57
N GLU A 116 -14.19 -3.90 -4.29
CA GLU A 116 -14.21 -2.83 -3.29
C GLU A 116 -12.81 -2.31 -3.02
N THR A 117 -12.70 -0.99 -2.78
CA THR A 117 -11.40 -0.38 -2.46
C THR A 117 -10.88 -0.86 -1.11
N ALA A 118 -9.56 -0.90 -0.97
CA ALA A 118 -8.92 -1.32 0.27
C ALA A 118 -9.31 -0.45 1.47
N LEU A 119 -9.61 0.84 1.29
CA LEU A 119 -10.16 1.70 2.36
C LEU A 119 -11.49 1.19 2.91
N LYS A 120 -12.44 0.84 2.04
CA LYS A 120 -13.72 0.25 2.46
C LYS A 120 -13.53 -1.09 3.17
N LEU A 121 -12.54 -1.85 2.76
CA LEU A 121 -12.18 -3.13 3.34
C LEU A 121 -11.39 -3.00 4.64
N GLY A 122 -11.05 -1.77 5.05
CA GLY A 122 -10.50 -1.44 6.36
C GLY A 122 -8.98 -1.28 6.39
N ALA A 123 -8.35 -0.98 5.26
CA ALA A 123 -6.96 -0.51 5.22
C ALA A 123 -6.82 0.87 5.89
N ASP A 124 -5.68 1.10 6.54
CA ASP A 124 -5.35 2.37 7.20
C ASP A 124 -4.93 3.45 6.22
N ALA A 125 -4.22 3.07 5.17
CA ALA A 125 -3.86 3.98 4.09
C ALA A 125 -3.83 3.27 2.75
N VAL A 126 -4.16 4.03 1.69
CA VAL A 126 -4.21 3.55 0.32
C VAL A 126 -3.58 4.57 -0.62
N VAL A 127 -2.78 4.11 -1.56
CA VAL A 127 -2.19 4.96 -2.61
C VAL A 127 -2.78 4.60 -3.96
N HIS A 128 -3.29 5.60 -4.67
CA HIS A 128 -3.74 5.50 -6.06
C HIS A 128 -2.77 6.22 -7.00
N SER A 129 -2.43 5.60 -8.12
CA SER A 129 -1.73 6.27 -9.23
C SER A 129 -2.76 6.81 -10.21
N LEU A 130 -3.14 8.08 -10.08
CA LEU A 130 -4.18 8.67 -10.91
C LEU A 130 -3.80 8.74 -12.39
N HIS A 131 -2.49 8.85 -12.67
CA HIS A 131 -1.96 8.84 -14.03
C HIS A 131 -2.04 7.47 -14.74
N LYS A 132 -2.39 6.37 -14.03
CA LYS A 132 -2.57 5.05 -14.66
C LYS A 132 -4.01 4.85 -15.15
N THR A 133 -4.97 4.94 -14.23
CA THR A 133 -6.39 4.65 -14.52
C THR A 133 -7.32 5.80 -14.18
N GLY A 134 -6.86 6.85 -13.50
CA GLY A 134 -7.66 8.00 -13.08
C GLY A 134 -7.77 9.14 -14.11
N GLY A 135 -7.10 9.02 -15.26
CA GLY A 135 -7.22 10.01 -16.36
C GLY A 135 -6.31 11.23 -16.24
N SER A 136 -5.53 11.39 -15.19
CA SER A 136 -4.61 12.51 -15.03
C SER A 136 -3.28 12.30 -15.78
N MET A 137 -2.52 13.38 -15.96
CA MET A 137 -1.18 13.33 -16.54
C MET A 137 -0.20 12.55 -15.66
N SER A 138 0.89 12.07 -16.24
CA SER A 138 1.95 11.31 -15.55
C SER A 138 2.51 12.05 -14.34
N GLN A 139 3.00 11.28 -13.36
CA GLN A 139 3.53 11.73 -12.06
C GLN A 139 2.47 12.26 -11.09
N SER A 140 1.19 11.92 -11.27
CA SER A 140 0.14 12.23 -10.32
C SER A 140 -0.30 11.01 -9.53
N SER A 141 -0.47 11.19 -8.24
CA SER A 141 -0.94 10.15 -7.31
C SER A 141 -1.73 10.77 -6.16
N MET A 142 -2.52 9.96 -5.48
CA MET A 142 -3.29 10.37 -4.32
C MET A 142 -3.07 9.40 -3.19
N LEU A 143 -2.77 9.94 -2.00
CA LEU A 143 -2.71 9.19 -0.76
C LEU A 143 -4.01 9.41 0.02
N HIS A 144 -4.65 8.32 0.41
CA HIS A 144 -5.81 8.33 1.29
C HIS A 144 -5.43 7.71 2.63
N ILE A 145 -5.84 8.35 3.72
CA ILE A 145 -5.72 7.81 5.08
C ILE A 145 -7.13 7.63 5.63
N ALA A 146 -7.42 6.46 6.18
CA ALA A 146 -8.70 6.18 6.80
C ALA A 146 -8.89 7.09 8.03
N LYS A 147 -10.13 7.52 8.26
CA LYS A 147 -10.45 8.44 9.38
C LYS A 147 -10.16 7.82 10.75
N ASP A 148 -10.31 6.50 10.85
CA ASP A 148 -10.08 5.68 12.05
C ASP A 148 -8.73 4.94 11.99
N SER A 149 -7.80 5.42 11.16
CA SER A 149 -6.46 4.85 11.02
C SER A 149 -5.65 4.96 12.32
N CYS A 150 -4.86 3.93 12.60
CA CYS A 150 -3.89 3.94 13.69
C CYS A 150 -2.53 4.56 13.30
N LEU A 151 -2.39 5.07 12.06
CA LEU A 151 -1.18 5.75 11.61
C LEU A 151 -1.02 7.12 12.27
N ASP A 152 0.23 7.49 12.57
CA ASP A 152 0.59 8.85 12.92
C ASP A 152 0.53 9.76 11.67
N VAL A 153 -0.61 10.41 11.47
CA VAL A 153 -0.83 11.32 10.34
C VAL A 153 0.21 12.44 10.28
N SER A 154 0.65 12.94 11.45
CA SER A 154 1.70 13.99 11.51
C SER A 154 3.05 13.47 10.97
N ALA A 155 3.39 12.22 11.25
CA ALA A 155 4.59 11.59 10.69
C ALA A 155 4.47 11.42 9.17
N VAL A 156 3.30 11.01 8.67
CA VAL A 156 3.02 10.91 7.23
C VAL A 156 3.15 12.27 6.54
N GLU A 157 2.57 13.32 7.12
CA GLU A 157 2.68 14.69 6.57
C GLU A 157 4.12 15.21 6.53
N LYS A 158 4.91 14.94 7.58
CA LYS A 158 6.33 15.30 7.61
C LYS A 158 7.11 14.58 6.50
N ALA A 159 6.86 13.30 6.32
CA ALA A 159 7.48 12.51 5.26
C ALA A 159 7.10 13.01 3.86
N LEU A 160 5.83 13.34 3.64
CA LEU A 160 5.36 13.98 2.42
C LEU A 160 6.11 15.29 2.13
N LYS A 161 6.24 16.18 3.12
CA LYS A 161 6.97 17.44 2.97
C LYS A 161 8.44 17.27 2.65
N LEU A 162 9.09 16.21 3.14
CA LEU A 162 10.50 15.93 2.87
C LEU A 162 10.75 15.40 1.46
N LEU A 163 9.84 14.58 0.94
CA LEU A 163 10.03 13.86 -0.32
C LEU A 163 9.25 14.44 -1.48
N HIS A 164 8.27 15.30 -1.19
CA HIS A 164 7.46 15.97 -2.21
C HIS A 164 8.20 17.14 -2.84
N THR A 165 7.93 17.41 -4.13
CA THR A 165 8.47 18.60 -4.79
C THR A 165 7.97 19.89 -4.15
N THR A 166 8.85 20.86 -4.02
CA THR A 166 8.50 22.24 -3.58
C THR A 166 8.02 23.11 -4.74
N SER A 167 8.08 22.61 -5.98
CA SER A 167 7.69 23.33 -7.19
C SER A 167 6.67 22.50 -7.99
N PRO A 168 5.41 22.40 -7.55
CA PRO A 168 4.40 21.62 -8.23
C PRO A 168 4.10 22.19 -9.63
N SER A 169 3.94 21.30 -10.61
CA SER A 169 3.52 21.67 -11.95
C SER A 169 2.02 22.02 -11.97
N LEU A 170 1.68 23.24 -12.36
CA LEU A 170 0.28 23.66 -12.52
C LEU A 170 -0.48 22.81 -13.55
N MET A 171 0.20 22.36 -14.61
CA MET A 171 -0.40 21.47 -15.61
C MET A 171 -0.78 20.12 -15.02
N LEU A 172 0.09 19.55 -14.16
CA LEU A 172 -0.23 18.28 -13.47
C LEU A 172 -1.37 18.47 -12.47
N LEU A 173 -1.38 19.58 -11.73
CA LEU A 173 -2.48 19.88 -10.80
C LEU A 173 -3.81 20.06 -11.55
N ALA A 174 -3.81 20.83 -12.64
CA ALA A 174 -5.02 20.99 -13.46
C ALA A 174 -5.52 19.70 -14.09
N SER A 175 -4.65 18.72 -14.31
CA SER A 175 -5.06 17.40 -14.84
C SER A 175 -5.73 16.51 -13.79
N LEU A 176 -5.74 16.93 -12.53
CA LEU A 176 -6.39 16.20 -11.43
C LEU A 176 -7.83 16.64 -11.18
N ASP A 177 -8.22 17.84 -11.69
CA ASP A 177 -9.59 18.35 -11.66
C ASP A 177 -10.43 17.71 -12.78
#